data_96affe705f2853b014e5ce181508e0d6
#
_entry.id   96affe705f2853b014e5ce181508e0d6
#
_cell.length_a   1.000
_cell.length_b   1.000
_cell.length_c   1.000
_cell.angle_alpha   90.00
_cell.angle_beta   90.00
_cell.angle_gamma   90.00
#
_symmetry.space_group_name_H-M   'P 1'
#
loop_
_entity.id
_entity.type
_entity.pdbx_description
1 polymer ?
#
loop_
_entity_poly.entity_id
_entity_poly.type
_entity_poly.pdbx_seq_one_letter_code
_entity_poly.pdbx_strand_id
1 'polypeptide(L)'
;MKLMDWNNMRKKLEALFILDNALTDLSDDSLRLVHKKISKTEIRYTVDNGAGDSLDVIFTENTVLIKGFAHENILNQFASDEWNQSIIDKLYEGLDAGLKELFTVEERNYSTFFIWYDGKVHQNLPDGNDGGRWLLGYAFDTYERFKEFAQDYYSIQFKDDLLKKLYENATLSDNELMELINAGM
;
A
#
# COMPACT_ATOMS: atom_id res chain seq x y z
N MET A 1 8.45 6.30 -16.84
CA MET A 1 8.02 5.50 -15.66
C MET A 1 8.54 4.09 -15.86
N LYS A 2 9.44 3.60 -15.00
CA LYS A 2 9.91 2.21 -15.05
C LYS A 2 8.68 1.31 -14.90
N LEU A 3 8.52 0.30 -15.77
CA LEU A 3 7.43 -0.68 -15.59
C LEU A 3 7.51 -1.21 -14.16
N MET A 4 6.42 -1.03 -13.43
CA MET A 4 6.33 -1.53 -12.05
C MET A 4 6.24 -3.06 -12.13
N ASP A 5 7.14 -3.74 -11.45
CA ASP A 5 7.08 -5.21 -11.33
C ASP A 5 6.02 -5.56 -10.29
N TRP A 6 4.81 -5.87 -10.77
CA TRP A 6 3.64 -6.13 -9.93
C TRP A 6 3.81 -7.35 -9.02
N ASN A 7 4.52 -8.38 -9.48
CA ASN A 7 4.82 -9.54 -8.64
C ASN A 7 5.78 -9.16 -7.51
N ASN A 8 6.75 -8.32 -7.81
CA ASN A 8 7.67 -7.80 -6.82
C ASN A 8 6.94 -6.88 -5.83
N MET A 9 6.04 -6.02 -6.30
CA MET A 9 5.22 -5.15 -5.43
C MET A 9 4.45 -5.96 -4.39
N ARG A 10 3.79 -7.05 -4.80
CA ARG A 10 3.07 -7.92 -3.87
C ARG A 10 3.99 -8.52 -2.81
N LYS A 11 5.19 -8.98 -3.20
CA LYS A 11 6.18 -9.51 -2.25
C LYS A 11 6.61 -8.44 -1.23
N LYS A 12 6.81 -7.19 -1.67
CA LYS A 12 7.24 -6.11 -0.78
C LYS A 12 6.16 -5.73 0.23
N LEU A 13 4.91 -5.66 -0.21
CA LEU A 13 3.78 -5.45 0.69
C LEU A 13 3.58 -6.63 1.66
N GLU A 14 3.79 -7.85 1.20
CA GLU A 14 3.76 -9.03 2.09
C GLU A 14 4.89 -8.99 3.12
N ALA A 15 6.10 -8.61 2.73
CA ALA A 15 7.23 -8.47 3.64
C ALA A 15 6.96 -7.39 4.72
N LEU A 16 6.40 -6.25 4.29
CA LEU A 16 6.01 -5.18 5.21
C LEU A 16 4.89 -5.66 6.16
N PHE A 17 3.87 -6.35 5.65
CA PHE A 17 2.79 -6.91 6.46
C PHE A 17 3.31 -7.90 7.51
N ILE A 18 4.23 -8.81 7.14
CA ILE A 18 4.81 -9.78 8.09
C ILE A 18 5.57 -9.05 9.19
N LEU A 19 6.38 -8.05 8.84
CA LEU A 19 7.15 -7.28 9.80
C LEU A 19 6.22 -6.50 10.76
N ASP A 20 5.25 -5.77 10.19
CA ASP A 20 4.29 -4.98 10.96
C ASP A 20 3.48 -5.85 11.93
N ASN A 21 2.97 -6.98 11.44
CA ASN A 21 2.18 -7.92 12.23
C ASN A 21 2.99 -8.57 13.38
N ALA A 22 4.30 -8.66 13.24
CA ALA A 22 5.19 -9.22 14.28
C ALA A 22 5.56 -8.20 15.36
N LEU A 23 5.54 -6.91 15.02
CA LEU A 23 6.01 -5.82 15.90
C LEU A 23 4.87 -5.03 16.54
N THR A 24 3.70 -5.01 15.93
CA THR A 24 2.56 -4.26 16.44
C THR A 24 1.76 -5.09 17.43
N ASP A 25 1.26 -4.47 18.49
CA ASP A 25 0.36 -5.11 19.44
C ASP A 25 -0.95 -5.50 18.73
N LEU A 26 -1.22 -6.80 18.64
CA LEU A 26 -2.39 -7.35 17.97
C LEU A 26 -3.71 -7.04 18.69
N SER A 27 -3.66 -6.54 19.93
CA SER A 27 -4.86 -6.14 20.67
C SER A 27 -5.43 -4.79 20.23
N ASP A 28 -4.63 -3.97 19.53
CA ASP A 28 -5.03 -2.68 18.99
C ASP A 28 -4.78 -2.59 17.47
N ASP A 29 -5.82 -2.88 16.71
CA ASP A 29 -5.76 -2.87 15.25
C ASP A 29 -5.50 -1.46 14.67
N SER A 30 -5.78 -0.40 15.43
CA SER A 30 -5.55 0.99 15.01
C SER A 30 -4.06 1.37 14.97
N LEU A 31 -3.18 0.60 15.60
CA LEU A 31 -1.73 0.83 15.61
C LEU A 31 -1.03 0.19 14.40
N ARG A 32 -1.74 -0.61 13.61
CA ARG A 32 -1.15 -1.29 12.46
C ARG A 32 -0.95 -0.37 11.28
N LEU A 33 0.27 -0.43 10.76
CA LEU A 33 0.60 0.22 9.49
C LEU A 33 -0.03 -0.53 8.30
N VAL A 34 -0.06 -1.87 8.35
CA VAL A 34 -0.50 -2.70 7.21
C VAL A 34 -1.58 -3.69 7.61
N HIS A 35 -2.70 -3.62 6.90
CA HIS A 35 -3.76 -4.62 6.97
C HIS A 35 -3.74 -5.49 5.72
N LYS A 36 -4.05 -6.78 5.87
CA LYS A 36 -4.17 -7.73 4.77
C LYS A 36 -5.50 -8.46 4.84
N LYS A 37 -6.22 -8.45 3.72
CA LYS A 37 -7.47 -9.22 3.56
C LYS A 37 -7.36 -10.16 2.38
N ILE A 38 -7.73 -11.42 2.57
CA ILE A 38 -7.73 -12.45 1.53
C ILE A 38 -9.17 -12.89 1.31
N SER A 39 -9.61 -12.90 0.07
CA SER A 39 -10.87 -13.51 -0.38
C SER A 39 -10.59 -14.62 -1.41
N LYS A 40 -11.66 -15.18 -2.00
CA LYS A 40 -11.50 -16.20 -3.05
C LYS A 40 -10.93 -15.63 -4.36
N THR A 41 -11.12 -14.36 -4.60
CA THR A 41 -10.85 -13.69 -5.90
C THR A 41 -9.78 -12.64 -5.82
N GLU A 42 -9.39 -12.21 -4.61
CA GLU A 42 -8.48 -11.08 -4.43
C GLU A 42 -7.66 -11.18 -3.15
N ILE A 43 -6.51 -10.50 -3.16
CA ILE A 43 -5.74 -10.17 -1.97
C ILE A 43 -5.62 -8.65 -1.93
N ARG A 44 -6.03 -8.04 -0.82
CA ARG A 44 -5.92 -6.61 -0.56
C ARG A 44 -4.89 -6.35 0.53
N TYR A 45 -4.02 -5.40 0.29
CA TYR A 45 -3.18 -4.75 1.30
C TYR A 45 -3.63 -3.31 1.45
N THR A 46 -3.85 -2.88 2.68
CA THR A 46 -4.12 -1.47 3.02
C THR A 46 -2.99 -1.00 3.91
N VAL A 47 -2.27 0.02 3.47
CA VAL A 47 -1.28 0.73 4.28
C VAL A 47 -1.94 2.01 4.76
N ASP A 48 -1.97 2.23 6.09
CA ASP A 48 -2.46 3.45 6.73
C ASP A 48 -1.35 3.98 7.63
N ASN A 49 -0.86 5.18 7.35
CA ASN A 49 0.27 5.74 8.10
C ASN A 49 -0.13 6.41 9.42
N GLY A 50 -1.42 6.37 9.78
CA GLY A 50 -1.95 7.03 10.98
C GLY A 50 -1.97 8.56 10.93
N ALA A 51 -1.46 9.15 9.84
CA ALA A 51 -1.42 10.60 9.61
C ALA A 51 -2.48 11.08 8.59
N GLY A 52 -3.42 10.20 8.25
CA GLY A 52 -4.52 10.48 7.33
C GLY A 52 -4.25 10.10 5.88
N ASP A 53 -3.09 9.49 5.58
CA ASP A 53 -2.78 9.01 4.23
C ASP A 53 -2.89 7.49 4.16
N SER A 54 -3.41 6.98 3.06
CA SER A 54 -3.58 5.54 2.88
C SER A 54 -3.30 5.07 1.45
N LEU A 55 -2.89 3.81 1.34
CA LEU A 55 -2.67 3.11 0.07
C LEU A 55 -3.38 1.76 0.12
N ASP A 56 -4.33 1.54 -0.76
CA ASP A 56 -4.93 0.22 -0.99
C ASP A 56 -4.36 -0.39 -2.27
N VAL A 57 -3.91 -1.64 -2.19
CA VAL A 57 -3.47 -2.42 -3.34
C VAL A 57 -4.21 -3.74 -3.38
N ILE A 58 -4.99 -3.94 -4.43
CA ILE A 58 -5.76 -5.17 -4.65
C ILE A 58 -5.13 -5.94 -5.81
N PHE A 59 -4.80 -7.19 -5.54
CA PHE A 59 -4.34 -8.16 -6.54
C PHE A 59 -5.47 -9.14 -6.83
N THR A 60 -5.96 -9.16 -8.06
CA THR A 60 -6.84 -10.18 -8.59
C THR A 60 -6.04 -11.18 -9.45
N GLU A 61 -6.68 -12.13 -10.10
CA GLU A 61 -6.02 -13.07 -10.98
C GLU A 61 -5.27 -12.37 -12.14
N ASN A 62 -5.87 -11.33 -12.74
CA ASN A 62 -5.38 -10.70 -13.96
C ASN A 62 -5.18 -9.19 -13.86
N THR A 63 -5.47 -8.60 -12.70
CA THR A 63 -5.47 -7.14 -12.56
C THR A 63 -4.86 -6.73 -11.23
N VAL A 64 -4.15 -5.61 -11.20
CA VAL A 64 -3.74 -4.93 -9.98
C VAL A 64 -4.43 -3.58 -9.93
N LEU A 65 -5.09 -3.29 -8.81
CA LEU A 65 -5.75 -2.01 -8.56
C LEU A 65 -5.03 -1.30 -7.42
N ILE A 66 -4.74 -0.03 -7.59
CA ILE A 66 -4.03 0.79 -6.60
C ILE A 66 -4.82 2.08 -6.39
N LYS A 67 -5.29 2.27 -5.19
CA LYS A 67 -5.95 3.49 -4.73
C LYS A 67 -5.09 4.16 -3.68
N GLY A 68 -4.83 5.44 -3.81
CA GLY A 68 -4.15 6.22 -2.78
C GLY A 68 -4.97 7.44 -2.37
N PHE A 69 -4.86 7.76 -1.09
CA PHE A 69 -5.42 8.97 -0.51
C PHE A 69 -4.30 9.71 0.25
N ALA A 70 -3.92 10.88 -0.25
CA ALA A 70 -2.99 11.80 0.40
C ALA A 70 -3.80 13.00 0.91
N HIS A 71 -3.94 13.12 2.23
CA HIS A 71 -4.89 14.04 2.86
C HIS A 71 -4.58 15.52 2.57
N GLU A 72 -3.31 15.88 2.38
CA GLU A 72 -2.89 17.25 2.03
C GLU A 72 -2.90 17.52 0.50
N ASN A 73 -3.24 16.51 -0.32
CA ASN A 73 -3.28 16.71 -1.77
C ASN A 73 -4.48 17.55 -2.19
N ILE A 74 -4.30 18.45 -3.15
CA ILE A 74 -5.37 19.32 -3.67
C ILE A 74 -6.55 18.54 -4.27
N LEU A 75 -6.38 17.26 -4.61
CA LEU A 75 -7.46 16.39 -5.09
C LEU A 75 -8.30 15.81 -3.95
N ASN A 76 -7.91 16.03 -2.68
CA ASN A 76 -8.70 15.63 -1.52
C ASN A 76 -9.98 16.44 -1.44
N GLN A 77 -11.11 15.80 -1.76
CA GLN A 77 -12.41 16.46 -1.78
C GLN A 77 -12.95 16.79 -0.37
N PHE A 78 -12.47 16.11 0.68
CA PHE A 78 -12.85 16.39 2.05
C PHE A 78 -12.21 17.69 2.58
N ALA A 79 -11.12 18.15 1.96
CA ALA A 79 -10.47 19.42 2.28
C ALA A 79 -10.94 20.59 1.37
N SER A 80 -11.82 20.32 0.41
CA SER A 80 -12.35 21.34 -0.51
C SER A 80 -13.53 22.08 0.10
N ASP A 81 -13.69 23.36 -0.21
CA ASP A 81 -14.85 24.17 0.19
C ASP A 81 -16.16 23.61 -0.41
N GLU A 82 -16.08 23.04 -1.61
CA GLU A 82 -17.20 22.40 -2.31
C GLU A 82 -16.79 21.02 -2.81
N TRP A 83 -17.64 20.03 -2.53
CA TRP A 83 -17.44 18.66 -3.04
C TRP A 83 -17.65 18.60 -4.56
N ASN A 84 -16.69 18.04 -5.27
CA ASN A 84 -16.76 17.84 -6.72
C ASN A 84 -16.62 16.36 -7.08
N GLN A 85 -17.75 15.67 -7.20
CA GLN A 85 -17.79 14.24 -7.54
C GLN A 85 -17.11 13.91 -8.87
N SER A 86 -17.10 14.85 -9.83
CA SER A 86 -16.51 14.60 -11.16
C SER A 86 -14.99 14.36 -11.09
N ILE A 87 -14.29 14.86 -10.09
CA ILE A 87 -12.86 14.60 -9.86
C ILE A 87 -12.67 13.12 -9.51
N ILE A 88 -13.48 12.61 -8.56
CA ILE A 88 -13.43 11.21 -8.17
C ILE A 88 -13.85 10.31 -9.34
N ASP A 89 -14.94 10.62 -10.02
CA ASP A 89 -15.43 9.81 -11.15
C ASP A 89 -14.40 9.69 -12.26
N LYS A 90 -13.66 10.79 -12.53
CA LYS A 90 -12.58 10.81 -13.51
C LYS A 90 -11.43 9.87 -13.16
N LEU A 91 -11.06 9.76 -11.88
CA LEU A 91 -9.98 8.84 -11.46
C LEU A 91 -10.28 7.40 -11.87
N TYR A 92 -11.56 6.99 -11.84
CA TYR A 92 -12.04 5.64 -12.16
C TYR A 92 -12.60 5.49 -13.58
N GLU A 93 -12.46 6.50 -14.43
CA GLU A 93 -12.96 6.47 -15.81
C GLU A 93 -12.26 5.37 -16.62
N GLY A 94 -13.03 4.52 -17.30
CA GLY A 94 -12.54 3.40 -18.09
C GLY A 94 -12.24 2.13 -17.31
N LEU A 95 -12.36 2.14 -15.99
CA LEU A 95 -12.27 0.91 -15.19
C LEU A 95 -13.53 0.06 -15.38
N ASP A 96 -13.37 -1.26 -15.55
CA ASP A 96 -14.47 -2.22 -15.58
C ASP A 96 -15.36 -2.10 -14.34
N ALA A 97 -16.68 -2.23 -14.55
CA ALA A 97 -17.67 -2.05 -13.48
C ALA A 97 -17.50 -3.05 -12.35
N GLY A 98 -17.19 -4.33 -12.65
CA GLY A 98 -16.98 -5.37 -11.65
C GLY A 98 -15.71 -5.11 -10.81
N LEU A 99 -14.66 -4.56 -11.43
CA LEU A 99 -13.45 -4.15 -10.71
C LEU A 99 -13.69 -2.90 -9.85
N LYS A 100 -14.54 -1.99 -10.31
CA LYS A 100 -14.93 -0.79 -9.55
C LYS A 100 -15.71 -1.14 -8.29
N GLU A 101 -16.47 -2.22 -8.28
CA GLU A 101 -17.24 -2.72 -7.12
C GLU A 101 -16.36 -3.32 -6.01
N LEU A 102 -15.08 -3.60 -6.28
CA LEU A 102 -14.12 -3.99 -5.24
C LEU A 102 -13.85 -2.85 -4.23
N PHE A 103 -14.23 -1.63 -4.57
CA PHE A 103 -14.25 -0.48 -3.69
C PHE A 103 -15.67 0.02 -3.51
N THR A 104 -16.12 0.18 -2.27
CA THR A 104 -17.40 0.83 -1.98
C THR A 104 -17.42 2.27 -2.49
N VAL A 105 -18.58 2.90 -2.57
CA VAL A 105 -18.68 4.33 -2.94
C VAL A 105 -17.89 5.19 -1.96
N GLU A 106 -17.99 4.90 -0.67
CA GLU A 106 -17.26 5.60 0.36
C GLU A 106 -15.75 5.44 0.19
N GLU A 107 -15.23 4.22 0.01
CA GLU A 107 -13.81 3.98 -0.23
C GLU A 107 -13.29 4.73 -1.48
N ARG A 108 -14.09 4.82 -2.55
CA ARG A 108 -13.73 5.60 -3.75
C ARG A 108 -13.64 7.09 -3.49
N ASN A 109 -14.47 7.62 -2.58
CA ASN A 109 -14.42 9.03 -2.21
C ASN A 109 -13.11 9.40 -1.51
N TYR A 110 -12.50 8.44 -0.78
CA TYR A 110 -11.14 8.55 -0.24
C TYR A 110 -10.11 8.17 -1.32
N SER A 111 -10.03 8.99 -2.40
CA SER A 111 -9.05 8.80 -3.47
C SER A 111 -8.51 10.14 -3.95
N THR A 112 -7.19 10.25 -3.98
CA THR A 112 -6.47 11.35 -4.64
C THR A 112 -5.73 10.88 -5.88
N PHE A 113 -5.50 9.55 -6.00
CA PHE A 113 -5.11 8.91 -7.25
C PHE A 113 -5.67 7.48 -7.34
N PHE A 114 -5.79 7.00 -8.57
CA PHE A 114 -6.13 5.62 -8.87
C PHE A 114 -5.34 5.13 -10.07
N ILE A 115 -4.76 3.93 -9.95
CA ILE A 115 -3.99 3.26 -10.99
C ILE A 115 -4.50 1.83 -11.11
N TRP A 116 -4.61 1.32 -12.35
CA TRP A 116 -4.83 -0.11 -12.53
C TRP A 116 -3.96 -0.67 -13.66
N TYR A 117 -3.72 -1.97 -13.56
CA TYR A 117 -2.93 -2.73 -14.52
C TYR A 117 -3.68 -3.99 -14.92
N ASP A 118 -3.93 -4.15 -16.22
CA ASP A 118 -4.60 -5.28 -16.88
C ASP A 118 -3.78 -5.80 -18.08
N GLY A 119 -2.46 -5.70 -18.01
CA GLY A 119 -1.52 -5.88 -19.11
C GLY A 119 -0.86 -4.58 -19.55
N LYS A 120 -1.48 -3.45 -19.26
CA LYS A 120 -0.92 -2.09 -19.40
C LYS A 120 -1.34 -1.22 -18.21
N VAL A 121 -0.58 -0.17 -17.95
CA VAL A 121 -0.88 0.78 -16.87
C VAL A 121 -1.89 1.81 -17.34
N HIS A 122 -2.91 2.01 -16.53
CA HIS A 122 -3.91 3.07 -16.71
C HIS A 122 -3.93 4.00 -15.50
N GLN A 123 -4.14 5.26 -15.73
CA GLN A 123 -4.36 6.29 -14.71
C GLN A 123 -5.03 7.51 -15.32
N ASN A 124 -5.87 8.20 -14.56
CA ASN A 124 -6.60 9.40 -15.01
C ASN A 124 -6.37 10.54 -14.00
N LEU A 125 -5.13 11.04 -13.94
CA LEU A 125 -4.80 12.18 -13.08
C LEU A 125 -4.92 13.50 -13.85
N PRO A 126 -5.33 14.58 -13.19
CA PRO A 126 -5.25 15.93 -13.76
C PRO A 126 -3.80 16.30 -14.08
N ASP A 127 -3.63 17.11 -15.14
CA ASP A 127 -2.31 17.62 -15.52
C ASP A 127 -1.62 18.36 -14.37
N GLY A 128 -0.35 18.04 -14.16
CA GLY A 128 0.49 18.72 -13.16
C GLY A 128 0.28 18.25 -11.72
N ASN A 129 -0.61 17.28 -11.46
CA ASN A 129 -0.80 16.68 -10.13
C ASN A 129 -0.54 15.17 -10.18
N ASP A 130 0.25 14.66 -9.23
CA ASP A 130 0.52 13.24 -9.12
C ASP A 130 -0.40 12.49 -8.16
N GLY A 131 -1.34 13.18 -7.51
CA GLY A 131 -2.32 12.63 -6.59
C GLY A 131 -1.74 12.13 -5.27
N GLY A 132 -0.48 12.38 -4.99
CA GLY A 132 0.19 11.82 -3.81
C GLY A 132 0.79 10.43 -4.07
N ARG A 133 1.22 10.14 -5.31
CA ARG A 133 1.84 8.85 -5.68
C ARG A 133 3.12 8.50 -4.93
N TRP A 134 3.65 9.41 -4.09
CA TRP A 134 4.70 9.07 -3.14
C TRP A 134 4.33 7.88 -2.22
N LEU A 135 3.02 7.67 -1.97
CA LEU A 135 2.49 6.52 -1.24
C LEU A 135 2.89 5.16 -1.85
N LEU A 136 3.16 5.11 -3.16
CA LEU A 136 3.71 3.91 -3.80
C LEU A 136 5.08 3.53 -3.24
N GLY A 137 5.73 4.44 -2.52
CA GLY A 137 6.99 4.19 -1.80
C GLY A 137 6.90 3.07 -0.77
N TYR A 138 5.71 2.78 -0.22
CA TYR A 138 5.50 1.63 0.68
C TYR A 138 5.67 0.26 -0.01
N ALA A 139 5.73 0.20 -1.33
CA ALA A 139 6.11 -0.99 -2.06
C ALA A 139 7.63 -1.19 -2.20
N PHE A 140 8.44 -0.33 -1.63
CA PHE A 140 9.90 -0.34 -1.51
C PHE A 140 10.64 -0.97 -2.70
N ASP A 141 11.13 -0.15 -3.61
CA ASP A 141 11.84 -0.58 -4.83
C ASP A 141 13.24 -1.15 -4.54
N THR A 142 13.84 -0.81 -3.39
CA THR A 142 15.16 -1.29 -2.95
C THR A 142 15.14 -1.76 -1.50
N TYR A 143 16.07 -2.68 -1.19
CA TYR A 143 16.24 -3.16 0.19
C TYR A 143 16.67 -2.04 1.13
N GLU A 144 17.54 -1.15 0.69
CA GLU A 144 18.04 -0.04 1.49
C GLU A 144 16.89 0.86 1.97
N ARG A 145 15.94 1.19 1.10
CA ARG A 145 14.77 1.99 1.47
C ARG A 145 13.83 1.24 2.42
N PHE A 146 13.64 -0.06 2.21
CA PHE A 146 12.86 -0.89 3.14
C PHE A 146 13.50 -0.94 4.52
N LYS A 147 14.82 -1.15 4.57
CA LYS A 147 15.58 -1.21 5.82
C LYS A 147 15.55 0.13 6.56
N GLU A 148 15.82 1.23 5.88
CA GLU A 148 15.78 2.59 6.45
C GLU A 148 14.39 2.85 7.05
N PHE A 149 13.34 2.64 6.26
CA PHE A 149 11.97 2.80 6.73
C PHE A 149 11.67 1.93 7.97
N ALA A 150 12.00 0.64 7.92
CA ALA A 150 11.70 -0.28 9.01
C ALA A 150 12.42 0.12 10.30
N GLN A 151 13.71 0.50 10.21
CA GLN A 151 14.49 0.93 11.37
C GLN A 151 13.95 2.23 11.97
N ASP A 152 13.58 3.19 11.14
CA ASP A 152 13.05 4.48 11.60
C ASP A 152 11.65 4.35 12.18
N TYR A 153 10.75 3.66 11.46
CA TYR A 153 9.35 3.53 11.86
C TYR A 153 9.16 2.72 13.15
N TYR A 154 9.85 1.58 13.26
CA TYR A 154 9.74 0.72 14.45
C TYR A 154 10.79 1.06 15.54
N SER A 155 11.74 1.96 15.25
CA SER A 155 12.84 2.30 16.17
C SER A 155 13.67 1.09 16.62
N ILE A 156 13.87 0.11 15.72
CA ILE A 156 14.55 -1.16 15.97
C ILE A 156 15.75 -1.31 15.03
N GLN A 157 16.89 -1.77 15.55
CA GLN A 157 18.02 -2.21 14.76
C GLN A 157 17.89 -3.71 14.44
N PHE A 158 17.51 -4.03 13.21
CA PHE A 158 17.28 -5.40 12.78
C PHE A 158 18.58 -6.11 12.39
N LYS A 159 18.60 -7.45 12.50
CA LYS A 159 19.61 -8.28 11.83
C LYS A 159 19.49 -8.16 10.33
N ASP A 160 20.53 -7.66 9.69
CA ASP A 160 20.53 -7.28 8.27
C ASP A 160 20.23 -8.46 7.33
N ASP A 161 20.79 -9.62 7.61
CA ASP A 161 20.60 -10.85 6.84
C ASP A 161 19.15 -11.36 6.88
N LEU A 162 18.52 -11.33 8.05
CA LEU A 162 17.12 -11.73 8.22
C LEU A 162 16.14 -10.72 7.63
N LEU A 163 16.39 -9.42 7.84
CA LEU A 163 15.56 -8.37 7.25
C LEU A 163 15.64 -8.40 5.71
N LYS A 164 16.83 -8.62 5.17
CA LYS A 164 17.04 -8.78 3.73
C LYS A 164 16.35 -10.03 3.18
N LYS A 165 16.45 -11.16 3.89
CA LYS A 165 15.72 -12.38 3.53
C LYS A 165 14.22 -12.16 3.50
N LEU A 166 13.65 -11.46 4.49
CA LEU A 166 12.24 -11.09 4.52
C LEU A 166 11.87 -10.23 3.31
N TYR A 167 12.64 -9.18 3.04
CA TYR A 167 12.41 -8.30 1.89
C TYR A 167 12.44 -9.04 0.54
N GLU A 168 13.38 -9.96 0.34
CA GLU A 168 13.55 -10.69 -0.93
C GLU A 168 12.52 -11.78 -1.13
N ASN A 169 12.13 -12.50 -0.07
CA ASN A 169 11.33 -13.71 -0.17
C ASN A 169 9.91 -13.59 0.39
N ALA A 170 9.61 -12.54 1.14
CA ALA A 170 8.34 -12.33 1.84
C ALA A 170 7.97 -13.53 2.75
N THR A 171 8.98 -14.12 3.38
CA THR A 171 8.80 -15.24 4.33
C THR A 171 10.01 -15.40 5.23
N LEU A 172 9.74 -15.77 6.48
CA LEU A 172 10.69 -16.25 7.47
C LEU A 172 10.06 -17.44 8.19
N SER A 173 10.86 -18.33 8.76
CA SER A 173 10.38 -19.30 9.75
C SER A 173 10.06 -18.59 11.07
N ASP A 174 9.26 -19.22 11.93
CA ASP A 174 8.91 -18.64 13.25
C ASP A 174 10.15 -18.29 14.09
N ASN A 175 11.18 -19.16 14.05
CA ASN A 175 12.43 -18.92 14.77
C ASN A 175 13.19 -17.71 14.19
N GLU A 176 13.27 -17.59 12.85
CA GLU A 176 13.91 -16.43 12.21
C GLU A 176 13.16 -15.13 12.49
N LEU A 177 11.81 -15.18 12.48
CA LEU A 177 11.00 -14.02 12.81
C LEU A 177 11.23 -13.59 14.27
N MET A 178 11.22 -14.54 15.22
CA MET A 178 11.55 -14.27 16.62
C MET A 178 12.96 -13.71 16.80
N GLU A 179 13.93 -14.22 16.05
CA GLU A 179 15.30 -13.71 16.07
C GLU A 179 15.40 -12.29 15.50
N LEU A 180 14.64 -11.98 14.43
CA LEU A 180 14.60 -10.67 13.81
C LEU A 180 14.05 -9.60 14.77
N ILE A 181 12.93 -9.88 15.47
CA ILE A 181 12.28 -8.92 16.38
C ILE A 181 13.01 -8.76 17.71
N ASN A 182 13.68 -9.82 18.22
CA ASN A 182 14.41 -9.76 19.50
C ASN A 182 15.81 -9.13 19.38
N ALA A 183 16.33 -8.94 18.19
CA ALA A 183 17.65 -8.35 17.98
C ALA A 183 17.73 -6.87 18.36
N GLY A 184 16.60 -6.20 18.56
CA GLY A 184 16.51 -4.77 18.89
C GLY A 184 16.05 -4.46 20.32
N MET A 185 15.76 -5.49 21.09
CA MET A 185 15.53 -5.37 22.54
C MET A 185 16.84 -5.65 23.27
#